data_e35e8eaae2ec01a8c61d844cfa619d97
#
_entry.id   e35e8eaae2ec01a8c61d844cfa619d97
#
_cell.length_a   1.000
_cell.length_b   1.000
_cell.length_c   1.000
_cell.angle_alpha   90.00
_cell.angle_beta   90.00
_cell.angle_gamma   90.00
#
_symmetry.space_group_name_H-M   'P 1'
#
loop_
_entity.id
_entity.type
_entity.pdbx_description
1 polymer ?
#
loop_
_entity_poly.entity_id
_entity_poly.type
_entity_poly.pdbx_seq_one_letter_code
_entity_poly.pdbx_strand_id
1 'polypeptide(L)'
;MPVKNLLSIGAVLALFAFAVPGYADTVALKSDHPDRYVVQKGDTLWDISTRFLKDPWRWASVWTINDQIKNPHLIYPGDVILLTYVDGKPQLSVMREEKLAPVPTSAPAVVEAPQADVEPVVTPTTAIEEPAGETPTGMKVVKLRPRAHIESIESAIPTISPEAIVPFLTEPLVVGRSELERAGYVTIGLDERRALGDGSQFYARGLKNSNTEHYQIFRQGAALKHPDTGETLAYEALYLGEARLLEPGNPAKLVVTRVKQEILPTDRLLKTPEKAALPYYFPRAPEKNVNGRVLAAVNGLREFGPNTIVAISLGKREGMEEGHVLRIMRHVGESKDPVTKRMYKLPDEETGLLMIFRVFDKVSYALIMDATRPVHIHDALRTP
;
A
#
# COMPACT_ATOMS: atom_id res chain seq x y z
N MET A 1 -47.05 42.76 67.49
CA MET A 1 -46.76 42.90 66.07
C MET A 1 -45.31 43.32 65.91
N PRO A 2 -44.44 42.52 65.44
CA PRO A 2 -43.15 42.98 64.88
C PRO A 2 -42.96 42.51 63.43
N VAL A 3 -42.52 43.46 62.63
CA VAL A 3 -42.16 43.31 61.22
C VAL A 3 -40.77 42.69 61.12
N LYS A 4 -40.62 41.58 60.41
CA LYS A 4 -39.32 40.96 60.14
C LYS A 4 -38.80 41.47 58.81
N ASN A 5 -37.64 42.14 58.86
CA ASN A 5 -36.87 42.52 57.69
C ASN A 5 -36.22 41.27 57.04
N LEU A 6 -36.48 41.07 55.78
CA LEU A 6 -35.76 40.07 54.93
C LEU A 6 -34.61 40.80 54.22
N LEU A 7 -33.38 40.51 54.64
CA LEU A 7 -32.18 40.89 53.89
C LEU A 7 -32.01 39.89 52.69
N SER A 8 -32.08 40.41 51.46
CA SER A 8 -31.74 39.69 50.25
C SER A 8 -30.22 39.74 50.07
N ILE A 9 -29.57 38.64 50.26
CA ILE A 9 -28.14 38.43 49.86
C ILE A 9 -28.12 38.01 48.42
N GLY A 10 -27.73 38.93 47.54
CA GLY A 10 -27.46 38.63 46.11
C GLY A 10 -26.12 37.90 45.97
N ALA A 11 -26.14 36.64 45.66
CA ALA A 11 -24.96 35.87 45.28
C ALA A 11 -24.58 36.19 43.83
N VAL A 12 -23.51 36.94 43.63
CA VAL A 12 -22.87 37.14 42.32
C VAL A 12 -22.06 35.90 42.03
N LEU A 13 -22.58 35.06 41.12
CA LEU A 13 -21.87 33.90 40.57
C LEU A 13 -20.89 34.40 39.50
N ALA A 14 -19.60 34.57 39.87
CA ALA A 14 -18.54 34.83 38.89
C ALA A 14 -18.26 33.56 38.09
N LEU A 15 -18.73 33.49 36.83
CA LEU A 15 -18.36 32.47 35.87
C LEU A 15 -16.88 32.66 35.48
N PHE A 16 -15.98 31.92 36.09
CA PHE A 16 -14.63 31.75 35.60
C PHE A 16 -14.72 30.82 34.37
N ALA A 17 -14.70 31.39 33.17
CA ALA A 17 -14.45 30.65 31.94
C ALA A 17 -12.99 30.15 31.98
N PHE A 18 -12.79 28.91 32.38
CA PHE A 18 -11.54 28.22 32.16
C PHE A 18 -11.40 28.06 30.63
N ALA A 19 -10.61 28.93 30.04
CA ALA A 19 -10.07 28.69 28.68
C ALA A 19 -9.17 27.46 28.80
N VAL A 20 -9.69 26.30 28.40
CA VAL A 20 -8.88 25.10 28.17
C VAL A 20 -7.91 25.47 27.06
N PRO A 21 -6.58 25.51 27.28
CA PRO A 21 -5.65 25.71 26.19
C PRO A 21 -5.86 24.55 25.21
N GLY A 22 -6.40 24.85 24.05
CA GLY A 22 -6.43 23.88 22.95
C GLY A 22 -4.99 23.47 22.71
N TYR A 23 -4.65 22.23 23.03
CA TYR A 23 -3.40 21.63 22.57
C TYR A 23 -3.46 21.67 21.06
N ALA A 24 -2.76 22.64 20.46
CA ALA A 24 -2.50 22.63 19.05
C ALA A 24 -1.77 21.29 18.79
N ASP A 25 -2.38 20.44 17.97
CA ASP A 25 -1.87 19.12 17.61
C ASP A 25 -0.61 19.30 16.74
N THR A 26 0.51 19.63 17.41
CA THR A 26 1.79 19.89 16.75
C THR A 26 2.44 18.59 16.39
N VAL A 27 2.75 18.42 15.10
CA VAL A 27 3.49 17.25 14.60
C VAL A 27 4.92 17.29 15.14
N ALA A 28 5.32 16.23 15.83
CA ALA A 28 6.65 16.12 16.40
C ALA A 28 7.68 15.72 15.33
N LEU A 29 8.74 16.53 15.21
CA LEU A 29 9.90 16.20 14.37
C LEU A 29 10.85 15.25 15.10
N LYS A 30 11.63 14.47 14.35
CA LYS A 30 12.80 13.74 14.89
C LYS A 30 13.87 14.74 15.30
N SER A 31 14.69 14.37 16.28
CA SER A 31 15.82 15.21 16.75
C SER A 31 16.97 15.30 15.73
N ASP A 32 17.06 14.33 14.84
CA ASP A 32 18.10 14.14 13.82
C ASP A 32 17.56 14.33 12.39
N HIS A 33 16.44 15.04 12.25
CA HIS A 33 15.86 15.30 10.93
C HIS A 33 16.79 16.13 10.04
N PRO A 34 16.85 15.83 8.72
CA PRO A 34 17.56 16.69 7.79
C PRO A 34 16.72 17.95 7.46
N ASP A 35 17.37 19.05 7.10
CA ASP A 35 16.68 20.24 6.59
C ASP A 35 16.28 20.09 5.13
N ARG A 36 17.00 19.23 4.40
CA ARG A 36 16.83 18.98 2.96
C ARG A 36 17.00 17.50 2.66
N TYR A 37 16.13 16.98 1.76
CA TYR A 37 16.23 15.63 1.25
C TYR A 37 15.95 15.59 -0.26
N VAL A 38 16.81 14.91 -1.03
CA VAL A 38 16.60 14.67 -2.47
C VAL A 38 15.96 13.30 -2.63
N VAL A 39 14.79 13.28 -3.25
CA VAL A 39 14.00 12.05 -3.48
C VAL A 39 14.76 11.11 -4.39
N GLN A 40 14.91 9.85 -3.98
CA GLN A 40 15.60 8.82 -4.73
C GLN A 40 14.61 7.87 -5.41
N LYS A 41 15.06 7.21 -6.45
CA LYS A 41 14.26 6.16 -7.10
C LYS A 41 14.07 4.98 -6.14
N GLY A 42 12.82 4.61 -5.91
CA GLY A 42 12.44 3.56 -4.96
C GLY A 42 11.99 4.05 -3.59
N ASP A 43 12.15 5.36 -3.30
CA ASP A 43 11.57 5.94 -2.10
C ASP A 43 10.05 5.87 -2.12
N THR A 44 9.47 5.79 -0.93
CA THR A 44 8.03 5.99 -0.70
C THR A 44 7.80 7.27 0.12
N LEU A 45 6.58 7.80 0.09
CA LEU A 45 6.21 8.93 0.95
C LEU A 45 6.39 8.59 2.43
N TRP A 46 6.14 7.34 2.80
CA TRP A 46 6.36 6.86 4.16
C TRP A 46 7.84 6.92 4.55
N ASP A 47 8.75 6.38 3.70
CA ASP A 47 10.20 6.36 3.98
C ASP A 47 10.75 7.78 4.14
N ILE A 48 10.33 8.69 3.27
CA ILE A 48 10.70 10.10 3.36
C ILE A 48 10.20 10.68 4.69
N SER A 49 8.93 10.44 5.04
CA SER A 49 8.33 10.95 6.26
C SER A 49 9.02 10.44 7.52
N THR A 50 9.52 9.20 7.53
CA THR A 50 10.30 8.65 8.65
C THR A 50 11.60 9.38 8.92
N ARG A 51 12.13 10.13 7.95
CA ARG A 51 13.36 10.92 8.10
C ARG A 51 13.11 12.23 8.86
N PHE A 52 11.90 12.80 8.72
CA PHE A 52 11.55 14.09 9.31
C PHE A 52 10.71 13.96 10.57
N LEU A 53 9.76 13.02 10.61
CA LEU A 53 8.72 12.95 11.62
C LEU A 53 8.94 11.80 12.61
N LYS A 54 8.54 12.00 13.87
CA LYS A 54 8.42 10.92 14.85
C LYS A 54 7.27 10.00 14.51
N ASP A 55 6.15 10.58 14.02
CA ASP A 55 4.95 9.88 13.58
C ASP A 55 4.84 10.00 12.05
N PRO A 56 5.44 9.10 11.26
CA PRO A 56 5.50 9.21 9.80
C PRO A 56 4.14 9.31 9.13
N TRP A 57 3.12 8.65 9.70
CA TRP A 57 1.75 8.65 9.19
C TRP A 57 1.07 10.04 9.20
N ARG A 58 1.63 11.00 9.95
CA ARG A 58 1.15 12.38 10.01
C ARG A 58 1.70 13.29 8.92
N TRP A 59 2.38 12.71 7.92
CA TRP A 59 3.00 13.50 6.85
C TRP A 59 2.01 14.45 6.16
N ALA A 60 0.74 14.03 6.00
CA ALA A 60 -0.28 14.87 5.37
C ALA A 60 -0.54 16.18 6.13
N SER A 61 -0.31 16.22 7.46
CA SER A 61 -0.53 17.41 8.28
C SER A 61 0.60 18.44 8.16
N VAL A 62 1.79 18.03 7.73
CA VAL A 62 2.96 18.92 7.56
C VAL A 62 3.26 19.23 6.12
N TRP A 63 2.50 18.62 5.20
CA TRP A 63 2.67 18.80 3.78
C TRP A 63 1.97 20.10 3.34
N THR A 64 2.75 21.09 2.96
CA THR A 64 2.19 22.29 2.35
C THR A 64 1.97 22.01 0.88
N ILE A 65 0.72 22.09 0.45
CA ILE A 65 0.38 22.04 -0.95
C ILE A 65 1.03 23.28 -1.57
N ASN A 66 2.08 23.06 -2.36
CA ASN A 66 2.59 24.11 -3.24
C ASN A 66 1.47 24.42 -4.24
N ASP A 67 1.10 25.67 -4.47
CA ASP A 67 0.04 26.06 -5.40
C ASP A 67 0.24 25.48 -6.81
N GLN A 68 1.48 25.11 -7.14
CA GLN A 68 1.88 24.43 -8.37
C GLN A 68 1.63 22.90 -8.33
N ILE A 69 1.56 22.29 -7.15
CA ILE A 69 1.34 20.85 -6.97
C ILE A 69 0.01 20.65 -6.26
N LYS A 70 -1.08 20.63 -7.03
CA LYS A 70 -2.44 20.39 -6.50
C LYS A 70 -2.65 19.02 -5.86
N ASN A 71 -1.69 18.10 -6.01
CA ASN A 71 -1.76 16.74 -5.51
C ASN A 71 -0.44 16.34 -4.84
N PRO A 72 -0.40 16.10 -3.52
CA PRO A 72 0.80 15.72 -2.79
C PRO A 72 1.40 14.37 -3.25
N HIS A 73 0.68 13.60 -4.06
CA HIS A 73 1.16 12.35 -4.65
C HIS A 73 2.06 12.55 -5.88
N LEU A 74 2.22 13.78 -6.38
CA LEU A 74 3.04 14.06 -7.55
C LEU A 74 4.46 14.46 -7.14
N ILE A 75 5.14 13.60 -6.40
CA ILE A 75 6.56 13.70 -6.07
C ILE A 75 7.31 12.70 -6.93
N TYR A 76 8.42 13.12 -7.49
CA TYR A 76 9.22 12.32 -8.41
C TYR A 76 10.66 12.17 -7.91
N PRO A 77 11.36 11.12 -8.30
CA PRO A 77 12.79 11.03 -8.07
C PRO A 77 13.51 12.27 -8.63
N GLY A 78 14.39 12.87 -7.81
CA GLY A 78 15.07 14.12 -8.13
C GLY A 78 14.42 15.38 -7.55
N ASP A 79 13.15 15.34 -7.15
CA ASP A 79 12.53 16.43 -6.40
C ASP A 79 13.27 16.64 -5.05
N VAL A 80 13.31 17.89 -4.59
CA VAL A 80 13.96 18.25 -3.33
C VAL A 80 12.91 18.61 -2.29
N ILE A 81 12.90 17.88 -1.19
CA ILE A 81 12.03 18.15 -0.04
C ILE A 81 12.78 19.02 0.96
N LEU A 82 12.17 20.15 1.33
CA LEU A 82 12.69 21.10 2.29
C LEU A 82 11.79 21.17 3.51
N LEU A 83 12.38 21.19 4.68
CA LEU A 83 11.70 21.51 5.92
C LEU A 83 11.76 23.02 6.13
N THR A 84 10.60 23.65 6.23
CA THR A 84 10.44 25.08 6.51
C THR A 84 9.56 25.27 7.73
N TYR A 85 9.56 26.48 8.30
CA TYR A 85 8.70 26.83 9.42
C TYR A 85 7.82 28.02 9.04
N VAL A 86 6.51 27.84 9.11
CA VAL A 86 5.53 28.89 8.93
C VAL A 86 4.75 29.06 10.21
N ASP A 87 4.73 30.26 10.76
CA ASP A 87 4.12 30.58 12.06
C ASP A 87 4.57 29.62 13.20
N GLY A 88 5.85 29.22 13.17
CA GLY A 88 6.43 28.31 14.15
C GLY A 88 6.02 26.85 14.00
N LYS A 89 5.27 26.49 12.96
CA LYS A 89 4.86 25.11 12.66
C LYS A 89 5.76 24.54 11.55
N PRO A 90 6.24 23.29 11.67
CA PRO A 90 7.02 22.64 10.63
C PRO A 90 6.15 22.35 9.41
N GLN A 91 6.69 22.63 8.25
CA GLN A 91 6.07 22.34 6.95
C GLN A 91 7.10 21.74 5.99
N LEU A 92 6.68 20.72 5.24
CA LEU A 92 7.48 20.13 4.18
C LEU A 92 7.04 20.73 2.86
N SER A 93 7.97 21.24 2.08
CA SER A 93 7.75 21.78 0.75
C SER A 93 8.56 21.04 -0.30
N VAL A 94 8.06 20.96 -1.53
CA VAL A 94 8.78 20.35 -2.64
C VAL A 94 9.31 21.45 -3.54
N MET A 95 10.61 21.43 -3.78
CA MET A 95 11.26 22.20 -4.84
C MET A 95 11.56 21.26 -6.00
N ARG A 96 11.03 21.57 -7.16
CA ARG A 96 11.39 20.92 -8.41
C ARG A 96 12.36 21.82 -9.15
N GLU A 97 13.59 21.34 -9.38
CA GLU A 97 14.48 21.99 -10.36
C GLU A 97 13.84 21.77 -11.73
N GLU A 98 13.25 22.83 -12.28
CA GLU A 98 12.77 22.84 -13.63
C GLU A 98 14.00 22.56 -14.52
N LYS A 99 14.04 21.35 -15.09
CA LYS A 99 15.08 20.94 -16.03
C LYS A 99 14.94 21.87 -17.22
N LEU A 100 15.68 23.00 -17.19
CA LEU A 100 15.77 23.92 -18.30
C LEU A 100 16.09 23.10 -19.55
N ALA A 101 15.16 23.10 -20.49
CA ALA A 101 15.38 22.50 -21.79
C ALA A 101 16.73 23.05 -22.33
N PRO A 102 17.60 22.18 -22.86
CA PRO A 102 18.89 22.66 -23.36
C PRO A 102 18.66 23.77 -24.37
N VAL A 103 19.08 24.96 -24.01
CA VAL A 103 19.13 26.12 -24.93
C VAL A 103 19.95 25.66 -26.13
N PRO A 104 19.47 25.75 -27.35
CA PRO A 104 20.25 25.39 -28.52
C PRO A 104 21.46 26.33 -28.58
N THR A 105 22.60 25.82 -28.09
CA THR A 105 23.88 26.52 -28.25
C THR A 105 24.16 26.59 -29.75
N SER A 106 24.12 27.79 -30.30
CA SER A 106 24.61 28.10 -31.63
C SER A 106 26.07 27.65 -31.69
N ALA A 107 26.39 26.77 -32.60
CA ALA A 107 27.70 26.22 -32.83
C ALA A 107 28.71 27.31 -33.19
N PRO A 108 29.92 27.33 -32.63
CA PRO A 108 31.07 27.97 -33.24
C PRO A 108 31.67 27.06 -34.30
N ALA A 109 32.21 27.72 -35.32
CA ALA A 109 32.73 27.16 -36.54
C ALA A 109 33.85 26.10 -36.40
N VAL A 110 33.82 25.24 -37.39
CA VAL A 110 34.78 24.19 -37.73
C VAL A 110 36.22 24.67 -37.67
N VAL A 111 37.09 23.92 -36.99
CA VAL A 111 38.54 23.85 -37.29
C VAL A 111 38.87 22.39 -37.55
N GLU A 112 39.36 22.19 -38.78
CA GLU A 112 39.78 20.93 -39.39
C GLU A 112 41.19 20.56 -38.91
N ALA A 113 41.43 19.26 -38.55
CA ALA A 113 42.68 18.54 -38.70
C ALA A 113 42.63 17.11 -38.10
N PRO A 114 43.56 16.21 -38.41
CA PRO A 114 43.48 15.34 -39.58
C PRO A 114 43.32 13.81 -39.19
N GLN A 115 43.10 12.98 -40.21
CA GLN A 115 42.89 11.54 -40.24
C GLN A 115 43.98 10.71 -39.58
N ALA A 116 43.58 9.63 -38.95
CA ALA A 116 44.41 8.40 -38.85
C ALA A 116 43.48 7.18 -39.03
N ASP A 117 43.91 6.32 -39.94
CA ASP A 117 43.30 5.07 -40.40
C ASP A 117 43.09 4.03 -39.31
N VAL A 118 41.97 3.34 -39.34
CA VAL A 118 41.87 1.91 -39.01
C VAL A 118 40.70 1.29 -39.83
N GLU A 119 41.00 0.24 -40.56
CA GLU A 119 40.21 -0.54 -41.49
C GLU A 119 39.13 -1.41 -40.80
N PRO A 120 38.23 -2.03 -41.61
CA PRO A 120 36.87 -2.37 -41.20
C PRO A 120 36.63 -3.86 -40.93
N VAL A 121 35.59 -4.14 -40.13
CA VAL A 121 34.98 -5.47 -40.12
C VAL A 121 33.56 -5.40 -40.66
N VAL A 122 33.37 -6.12 -41.73
CA VAL A 122 32.15 -6.23 -42.56
C VAL A 122 31.17 -7.20 -41.95
N THR A 123 29.87 -6.83 -41.91
CA THR A 123 28.79 -7.81 -42.16
C THR A 123 27.61 -7.11 -42.84
N PRO A 124 26.94 -7.76 -43.80
CA PRO A 124 26.05 -7.10 -44.76
C PRO A 124 24.60 -7.12 -44.31
N THR A 125 23.93 -6.02 -44.47
CA THR A 125 22.46 -6.03 -44.55
C THR A 125 22.03 -5.19 -45.74
N THR A 126 21.42 -5.83 -46.66
CA THR A 126 20.86 -5.39 -47.93
C THR A 126 19.90 -4.21 -47.74
N ALA A 127 20.28 -3.05 -48.24
CA ALA A 127 19.37 -1.90 -48.36
C ALA A 127 18.90 -1.84 -49.84
N ILE A 128 17.60 -1.87 -50.03
CA ILE A 128 16.94 -1.62 -51.30
C ILE A 128 16.94 -0.07 -51.50
N GLU A 129 17.67 0.38 -52.49
CA GLU A 129 17.64 1.77 -53.00
C GLU A 129 16.41 1.97 -53.90
N GLU A 130 15.54 2.94 -53.56
CA GLU A 130 14.59 3.52 -54.51
C GLU A 130 15.11 4.90 -54.94
N PRO A 131 14.93 5.25 -56.22
CA PRO A 131 15.61 6.38 -56.80
C PRO A 131 14.98 7.73 -56.42
N ALA A 132 15.86 8.68 -56.16
CA ALA A 132 15.53 10.08 -55.88
C ALA A 132 14.98 10.75 -57.13
N GLY A 133 13.73 11.24 -57.06
CA GLY A 133 13.16 12.15 -58.02
C GLY A 133 13.70 13.57 -57.84
N GLU A 134 14.36 14.10 -58.84
CA GLU A 134 14.80 15.51 -58.87
C GLU A 134 13.63 16.43 -59.16
N THR A 135 13.37 17.42 -58.31
CA THR A 135 12.51 18.55 -58.58
C THR A 135 13.36 19.76 -58.97
N PRO A 136 12.96 20.56 -59.96
CA PRO A 136 13.80 21.59 -60.58
C PRO A 136 13.69 22.95 -59.90
N THR A 137 13.90 23.02 -58.62
CA THR A 137 13.99 24.31 -57.92
C THR A 137 14.93 24.14 -56.73
N GLY A 138 16.09 24.74 -56.77
CA GLY A 138 17.24 24.57 -55.91
C GLY A 138 17.04 24.71 -54.38
N MET A 139 15.96 24.17 -53.83
CA MET A 139 15.74 24.09 -52.40
C MET A 139 16.18 22.68 -51.91
N LYS A 140 17.16 22.67 -51.01
CA LYS A 140 17.63 21.46 -50.35
C LYS A 140 16.52 20.93 -49.46
N VAL A 141 15.79 19.91 -49.91
CA VAL A 141 14.76 19.24 -49.14
C VAL A 141 15.44 18.34 -48.08
N VAL A 142 15.40 18.75 -46.82
CA VAL A 142 15.85 17.95 -45.71
C VAL A 142 14.67 17.05 -45.27
N LYS A 143 14.74 15.76 -45.58
CA LYS A 143 13.75 14.75 -45.15
C LYS A 143 13.97 14.48 -43.64
N LEU A 144 13.19 15.11 -42.80
CA LEU A 144 13.17 14.84 -41.38
C LEU A 144 12.59 13.41 -41.14
N ARG A 145 13.42 12.51 -40.66
CA ARG A 145 12.93 11.20 -40.19
C ARG A 145 12.33 11.40 -38.78
N PRO A 146 11.10 10.96 -38.53
CA PRO A 146 10.57 10.99 -37.18
C PRO A 146 11.45 10.10 -36.27
N ARG A 147 12.12 10.70 -35.30
CA ARG A 147 12.75 9.98 -34.20
C ARG A 147 11.70 9.85 -33.11
N ALA A 148 11.29 8.63 -32.80
CA ALA A 148 10.53 8.37 -31.60
C ALA A 148 11.46 8.65 -30.41
N HIS A 149 11.17 9.72 -29.66
CA HIS A 149 11.80 9.98 -28.37
C HIS A 149 10.97 9.21 -27.35
N ILE A 150 11.47 8.08 -26.89
CA ILE A 150 10.86 7.34 -25.79
C ILE A 150 11.45 7.95 -24.53
N GLU A 151 10.77 8.95 -23.98
CA GLU A 151 11.00 9.37 -22.61
C GLU A 151 10.24 8.38 -21.71
N SER A 152 10.94 7.75 -20.78
CA SER A 152 10.28 7.01 -19.70
C SER A 152 9.49 8.04 -18.89
N ILE A 153 8.17 7.90 -18.85
CA ILE A 153 7.34 8.68 -17.96
C ILE A 153 7.76 8.29 -16.55
N GLU A 154 8.46 9.19 -15.86
CA GLU A 154 8.81 9.01 -14.46
C GLU A 154 7.50 8.91 -13.66
N SER A 155 7.30 7.79 -12.99
CA SER A 155 6.14 7.60 -12.13
C SER A 155 6.37 8.32 -10.80
N ALA A 156 5.34 9.00 -10.29
CA ALA A 156 5.37 9.56 -8.95
C ALA A 156 5.62 8.47 -7.90
N ILE A 157 6.30 8.84 -6.81
CA ILE A 157 6.59 7.90 -5.73
C ILE A 157 5.29 7.48 -5.02
N PRO A 158 5.13 6.19 -4.71
CA PRO A 158 3.95 5.69 -4.01
C PRO A 158 3.98 6.05 -2.52
N THR A 159 2.83 5.99 -1.86
CA THR A 159 2.73 6.16 -0.39
C THR A 159 3.44 5.03 0.35
N ILE A 160 3.29 3.81 -0.12
CA ILE A 160 3.91 2.58 0.40
C ILE A 160 4.45 1.76 -0.76
N SER A 161 5.37 0.83 -0.49
CA SER A 161 5.97 -0.02 -1.52
C SER A 161 4.89 -0.83 -2.26
N PRO A 162 4.68 -0.62 -3.57
CA PRO A 162 3.73 -1.39 -4.35
C PRO A 162 4.09 -2.87 -4.40
N GLU A 163 5.37 -3.19 -4.41
CA GLU A 163 5.89 -4.55 -4.51
C GLU A 163 5.43 -5.41 -3.33
N ALA A 164 5.30 -4.80 -2.15
CA ALA A 164 4.84 -5.49 -0.95
C ALA A 164 3.34 -5.83 -1.00
N ILE A 165 2.49 -4.98 -1.59
CA ILE A 165 1.02 -5.10 -1.51
C ILE A 165 0.35 -5.64 -2.77
N VAL A 166 0.95 -5.46 -3.96
CA VAL A 166 0.35 -5.85 -5.26
C VAL A 166 -0.16 -7.28 -5.28
N PRO A 167 0.58 -8.31 -4.81
CA PRO A 167 0.08 -9.67 -4.79
C PRO A 167 -1.21 -9.82 -3.98
N PHE A 168 -1.39 -9.02 -2.92
CA PHE A 168 -2.49 -9.13 -1.96
C PHE A 168 -3.68 -8.23 -2.28
N LEU A 169 -3.54 -7.34 -3.26
CA LEU A 169 -4.68 -6.62 -3.82
C LEU A 169 -5.57 -7.56 -4.65
N THR A 170 -4.97 -8.59 -5.24
CA THR A 170 -5.66 -9.55 -6.11
C THR A 170 -5.78 -10.93 -5.48
N GLU A 171 -4.71 -11.47 -4.90
CA GLU A 171 -4.70 -12.82 -4.31
C GLU A 171 -5.43 -12.82 -2.94
N PRO A 172 -6.33 -13.77 -2.67
CA PRO A 172 -6.95 -13.88 -1.36
C PRO A 172 -5.94 -14.47 -0.35
N LEU A 173 -5.82 -13.85 0.82
CA LEU A 173 -5.13 -14.40 1.98
C LEU A 173 -6.15 -14.90 3.03
N VAL A 174 -7.29 -14.25 3.08
CA VAL A 174 -8.43 -14.65 3.90
C VAL A 174 -9.72 -14.58 3.09
N VAL A 175 -10.68 -15.39 3.47
CA VAL A 175 -12.02 -15.44 2.87
C VAL A 175 -13.07 -15.43 3.98
N GLY A 176 -14.08 -14.60 3.81
CA GLY A 176 -15.22 -14.55 4.73
C GLY A 176 -16.08 -15.83 4.62
N ARG A 177 -16.78 -16.19 5.70
CA ARG A 177 -17.66 -17.36 5.70
C ARG A 177 -18.71 -17.31 4.60
N SER A 178 -19.39 -16.18 4.45
CA SER A 178 -20.43 -16.01 3.43
C SER A 178 -19.87 -16.04 1.99
N GLU A 179 -18.64 -15.61 1.80
CA GLU A 179 -17.95 -15.65 0.51
C GLU A 179 -17.55 -17.08 0.17
N LEU A 180 -17.02 -17.82 1.17
CA LEU A 180 -16.70 -19.24 1.04
C LEU A 180 -17.92 -20.11 0.68
N GLU A 181 -19.05 -19.87 1.34
CA GLU A 181 -20.29 -20.60 1.06
C GLU A 181 -20.84 -20.34 -0.34
N ARG A 182 -20.57 -19.17 -0.91
CA ARG A 182 -20.98 -18.79 -2.26
C ARG A 182 -19.98 -19.11 -3.35
N ALA A 183 -18.74 -19.44 -2.97
CA ALA A 183 -17.67 -19.76 -3.92
C ALA A 183 -17.99 -21.02 -4.70
N GLY A 184 -17.70 -21.02 -6.00
CA GLY A 184 -17.69 -22.24 -6.82
C GLY A 184 -16.62 -23.21 -6.32
N TYR A 185 -16.64 -24.44 -6.80
CA TYR A 185 -15.64 -25.44 -6.45
C TYR A 185 -15.27 -26.35 -7.63
N VAL A 186 -14.02 -26.79 -7.64
CA VAL A 186 -13.48 -27.74 -8.58
C VAL A 186 -14.12 -29.11 -8.33
N THR A 187 -14.61 -29.77 -9.40
CA THR A 187 -15.20 -31.11 -9.29
C THR A 187 -14.26 -32.19 -9.81
N ILE A 188 -13.89 -32.14 -11.07
CA ILE A 188 -13.04 -33.15 -11.70
C ILE A 188 -12.27 -32.52 -12.87
N GLY A 189 -11.04 -32.97 -13.10
CA GLY A 189 -10.29 -32.66 -14.32
C GLY A 189 -10.80 -33.43 -15.52
N LEU A 190 -10.59 -32.92 -16.74
CA LEU A 190 -10.74 -33.72 -17.94
C LEU A 190 -9.73 -34.89 -17.84
N ASP A 191 -10.06 -36.00 -18.46
CA ASP A 191 -9.27 -37.23 -18.45
C ASP A 191 -9.04 -37.84 -17.05
N GLU A 192 -10.01 -37.61 -16.16
CA GLU A 192 -10.02 -38.14 -14.77
C GLU A 192 -8.79 -37.76 -13.91
N ARG A 193 -8.08 -36.73 -14.32
CA ARG A 193 -6.92 -36.22 -13.57
C ARG A 193 -7.35 -35.68 -12.22
N ARG A 194 -6.73 -36.16 -11.14
CA ARG A 194 -6.98 -35.67 -9.79
C ARG A 194 -6.26 -34.36 -9.50
N ALA A 195 -5.06 -34.19 -10.04
CA ALA A 195 -4.24 -33.00 -9.88
C ALA A 195 -4.22 -32.19 -11.17
N LEU A 196 -4.48 -30.91 -11.05
CA LEU A 196 -4.54 -29.98 -12.19
C LEU A 196 -3.30 -29.09 -12.18
N GLY A 197 -2.64 -29.01 -13.33
CA GLY A 197 -1.51 -28.11 -13.62
C GLY A 197 -1.87 -27.07 -14.67
N ASP A 198 -0.88 -26.31 -15.13
CA ASP A 198 -1.05 -25.32 -16.19
C ASP A 198 -1.62 -25.96 -17.46
N GLY A 199 -2.61 -25.28 -18.07
CA GLY A 199 -3.30 -25.76 -19.25
C GLY A 199 -4.32 -26.87 -19.01
N SER A 200 -4.43 -27.43 -17.80
CA SER A 200 -5.41 -28.48 -17.52
C SER A 200 -6.83 -27.92 -17.59
N GLN A 201 -7.71 -28.67 -18.28
CA GLN A 201 -9.14 -28.37 -18.30
C GLN A 201 -9.86 -29.13 -17.18
N PHE A 202 -10.88 -28.50 -16.61
CA PHE A 202 -11.65 -29.07 -15.50
C PHE A 202 -13.08 -28.57 -15.48
N TYR A 203 -13.91 -29.28 -14.73
CA TYR A 203 -15.27 -28.87 -14.44
C TYR A 203 -15.39 -28.29 -13.04
N ALA A 204 -16.22 -27.24 -12.93
CA ALA A 204 -16.56 -26.60 -11.65
C ALA A 204 -18.08 -26.45 -11.49
N ARG A 205 -18.54 -26.47 -10.25
CA ARG A 205 -19.94 -26.23 -9.90
C ARG A 205 -20.08 -25.03 -8.96
N GLY A 206 -21.29 -24.50 -8.85
CA GLY A 206 -21.59 -23.39 -7.96
C GLY A 206 -21.13 -22.02 -8.48
N LEU A 207 -20.65 -21.94 -9.72
CA LEU A 207 -20.41 -20.67 -10.39
C LEU A 207 -21.76 -20.09 -10.80
N LYS A 208 -22.22 -19.05 -10.07
CA LYS A 208 -23.41 -18.31 -10.47
C LYS A 208 -23.11 -17.58 -11.77
N ASN A 209 -24.11 -17.51 -12.68
CA ASN A 209 -24.01 -16.84 -13.98
C ASN A 209 -23.28 -15.51 -13.85
N SER A 210 -21.99 -15.50 -14.08
CA SER A 210 -21.17 -14.33 -14.03
C SER A 210 -20.64 -14.07 -15.43
N ASN A 211 -20.73 -12.83 -15.89
CA ASN A 211 -20.04 -12.35 -17.08
C ASN A 211 -18.51 -12.33 -16.89
N THR A 212 -18.01 -13.09 -15.91
CA THR A 212 -16.60 -13.11 -15.54
C THR A 212 -15.92 -14.25 -16.25
N GLU A 213 -14.85 -13.93 -16.95
CA GLU A 213 -14.03 -14.93 -17.63
C GLU A 213 -12.91 -15.47 -16.73
N HIS A 214 -12.47 -14.73 -15.71
CA HIS A 214 -11.30 -15.04 -14.90
C HIS A 214 -11.67 -15.35 -13.45
N TYR A 215 -11.11 -16.47 -12.96
CA TYR A 215 -11.30 -16.95 -11.59
C TYR A 215 -9.97 -17.23 -10.93
N GLN A 216 -9.92 -16.97 -9.62
CA GLN A 216 -8.84 -17.41 -8.75
C GLN A 216 -9.22 -18.70 -8.06
N ILE A 217 -8.26 -19.60 -7.94
CA ILE A 217 -8.44 -20.89 -7.27
C ILE A 217 -7.70 -20.83 -5.94
N PHE A 218 -8.38 -21.22 -4.88
CA PHE A 218 -7.81 -21.24 -3.54
C PHE A 218 -8.29 -22.45 -2.74
N ARG A 219 -7.49 -22.86 -1.77
CA ARG A 219 -7.85 -23.87 -0.79
C ARG A 219 -8.17 -23.20 0.52
N GLN A 220 -9.30 -23.60 1.13
CA GLN A 220 -9.64 -23.14 2.46
C GLN A 220 -8.65 -23.74 3.48
N GLY A 221 -8.03 -22.84 4.25
CA GLY A 221 -7.15 -23.19 5.36
C GLY A 221 -7.85 -23.13 6.72
N ALA A 222 -7.08 -22.80 7.74
CA ALA A 222 -7.54 -22.74 9.13
C ALA A 222 -8.56 -21.61 9.35
N ALA A 223 -9.43 -21.80 10.35
CA ALA A 223 -10.31 -20.74 10.83
C ALA A 223 -9.51 -19.72 11.65
N LEU A 224 -9.55 -18.45 11.24
CA LEU A 224 -9.00 -17.32 11.97
C LEU A 224 -9.99 -16.92 13.06
N LYS A 225 -9.63 -17.17 14.31
CA LYS A 225 -10.45 -16.88 15.47
C LYS A 225 -9.92 -15.68 16.22
N HIS A 226 -10.82 -14.86 16.75
CA HIS A 226 -10.43 -13.81 17.67
C HIS A 226 -9.89 -14.43 18.96
N PRO A 227 -8.66 -14.11 19.40
CA PRO A 227 -8.04 -14.80 20.52
C PRO A 227 -8.78 -14.60 21.85
N ASP A 228 -9.40 -13.43 22.04
CA ASP A 228 -10.06 -13.09 23.30
C ASP A 228 -11.53 -13.59 23.36
N THR A 229 -12.23 -13.66 22.21
CA THR A 229 -13.67 -14.03 22.16
C THR A 229 -13.93 -15.42 21.61
N GLY A 230 -12.96 -16.01 20.91
CA GLY A 230 -13.13 -17.28 20.20
C GLY A 230 -14.00 -17.21 18.94
N GLU A 231 -14.52 -16.02 18.57
CA GLU A 231 -15.32 -15.82 17.37
C GLU A 231 -14.51 -16.17 16.12
N THR A 232 -15.07 -16.96 15.21
CA THR A 232 -14.49 -17.17 13.88
C THR A 232 -14.76 -15.93 13.02
N LEU A 233 -13.69 -15.23 12.69
CA LEU A 233 -13.75 -13.98 11.92
C LEU A 233 -13.68 -14.24 10.42
N ALA A 234 -12.79 -15.16 10.01
CA ALA A 234 -12.55 -15.52 8.61
C ALA A 234 -11.89 -16.91 8.53
N TYR A 235 -11.56 -17.32 7.32
CA TYR A 235 -10.75 -18.53 7.05
C TYR A 235 -9.54 -18.13 6.23
N GLU A 236 -8.41 -18.77 6.45
CA GLU A 236 -7.25 -18.64 5.56
C GLU A 236 -7.61 -19.11 4.16
N ALA A 237 -7.08 -18.45 3.16
CA ALA A 237 -7.23 -18.80 1.76
C ALA A 237 -5.84 -19.01 1.15
N LEU A 238 -5.48 -20.28 0.95
CA LEU A 238 -4.23 -20.63 0.28
C LEU A 238 -4.43 -20.48 -1.23
N TYR A 239 -3.80 -19.47 -1.82
CA TYR A 239 -3.87 -19.24 -3.25
C TYR A 239 -3.15 -20.34 -4.04
N LEU A 240 -3.84 -20.97 -5.00
CA LEU A 240 -3.34 -22.09 -5.78
C LEU A 240 -3.05 -21.73 -7.23
N GLY A 241 -3.81 -20.80 -7.81
CA GLY A 241 -3.64 -20.42 -9.21
C GLY A 241 -4.82 -19.64 -9.78
N GLU A 242 -4.87 -19.56 -11.09
CA GLU A 242 -5.90 -18.86 -11.87
C GLU A 242 -6.51 -19.78 -12.93
N ALA A 243 -7.77 -19.54 -13.25
CA ALA A 243 -8.46 -20.24 -14.32
C ALA A 243 -9.30 -19.27 -15.16
N ARG A 244 -9.47 -19.62 -16.43
CA ARG A 244 -10.34 -18.93 -17.37
C ARG A 244 -11.55 -19.79 -17.72
N LEU A 245 -12.73 -19.19 -17.76
CA LEU A 245 -13.96 -19.83 -18.18
C LEU A 245 -13.92 -20.10 -19.68
N LEU A 246 -14.18 -21.32 -20.07
CA LEU A 246 -14.32 -21.73 -21.46
C LEU A 246 -15.80 -21.83 -21.86
N GLU A 247 -16.58 -22.55 -21.05
CA GLU A 247 -18.00 -22.80 -21.31
C GLU A 247 -18.79 -22.55 -20.02
N PRO A 248 -19.74 -21.61 -20.03
CA PRO A 248 -20.60 -21.39 -18.89
C PRO A 248 -21.58 -22.54 -18.71
N GLY A 249 -21.97 -22.83 -17.46
CA GLY A 249 -22.90 -23.90 -17.15
C GLY A 249 -22.83 -24.32 -15.67
N ASN A 250 -23.53 -25.40 -15.35
CA ASN A 250 -23.45 -26.07 -14.05
C ASN A 250 -23.51 -27.58 -14.20
N PRO A 251 -22.39 -28.28 -14.48
CA PRO A 251 -21.01 -27.77 -14.33
C PRO A 251 -20.58 -26.80 -15.43
N ALA A 252 -19.73 -25.85 -15.08
CA ALA A 252 -19.00 -24.98 -16.00
C ALA A 252 -17.66 -25.61 -16.36
N LYS A 253 -17.13 -25.33 -17.57
CA LYS A 253 -15.83 -25.81 -18.02
C LYS A 253 -14.82 -24.68 -17.99
N LEU A 254 -13.66 -24.92 -17.39
CA LEU A 254 -12.58 -23.95 -17.23
C LEU A 254 -11.25 -24.57 -17.64
N VAL A 255 -10.28 -23.67 -17.88
CA VAL A 255 -8.87 -24.03 -18.10
C VAL A 255 -8.00 -23.29 -17.09
N VAL A 256 -7.06 -24.01 -16.50
CA VAL A 256 -6.05 -23.42 -15.60
C VAL A 256 -5.08 -22.60 -16.44
N THR A 257 -4.93 -21.34 -16.11
CA THR A 257 -4.03 -20.39 -16.81
C THR A 257 -2.72 -20.16 -16.07
N ARG A 258 -2.71 -20.36 -14.76
CA ARG A 258 -1.52 -20.25 -13.92
C ARG A 258 -1.66 -21.13 -12.69
N VAL A 259 -0.63 -21.90 -12.37
CA VAL A 259 -0.54 -22.71 -11.16
C VAL A 259 0.62 -22.23 -10.30
N LYS A 260 0.35 -22.06 -8.99
CA LYS A 260 1.34 -21.82 -7.94
C LYS A 260 1.52 -23.07 -7.07
N GLN A 261 0.43 -23.80 -6.86
CA GLN A 261 0.40 -25.06 -6.14
C GLN A 261 -0.63 -25.99 -6.78
N GLU A 262 -0.51 -27.29 -6.53
CA GLU A 262 -1.39 -28.33 -7.05
C GLU A 262 -2.86 -28.06 -6.73
N ILE A 263 -3.70 -28.02 -7.76
CA ILE A 263 -5.15 -27.82 -7.64
C ILE A 263 -5.84 -29.18 -7.59
N LEU A 264 -6.72 -29.36 -6.60
CA LEU A 264 -7.42 -30.61 -6.33
C LEU A 264 -8.95 -30.42 -6.40
N PRO A 265 -9.72 -31.51 -6.55
CA PRO A 265 -11.17 -31.46 -6.31
C PRO A 265 -11.49 -30.86 -4.94
N THR A 266 -12.58 -30.10 -4.85
CA THR A 266 -13.06 -29.31 -3.70
C THR A 266 -12.39 -27.96 -3.48
N ASP A 267 -11.28 -27.65 -4.16
CA ASP A 267 -10.71 -26.32 -4.13
C ASP A 267 -11.72 -25.30 -4.65
N ARG A 268 -11.70 -24.09 -4.09
CA ARG A 268 -12.72 -23.07 -4.31
C ARG A 268 -12.33 -22.10 -5.39
N LEU A 269 -13.36 -21.55 -6.07
CA LEU A 269 -13.19 -20.53 -7.10
C LEU A 269 -13.87 -19.24 -6.69
N LEU A 270 -13.11 -18.15 -6.74
CA LEU A 270 -13.61 -16.79 -6.60
C LEU A 270 -13.37 -16.03 -7.91
N LYS A 271 -14.27 -15.10 -8.19
CA LYS A 271 -14.08 -14.14 -9.27
C LYS A 271 -12.78 -13.36 -9.04
N THR A 272 -11.92 -13.29 -10.07
CA THR A 272 -10.75 -12.41 -10.01
C THR A 272 -11.22 -10.97 -9.91
N PRO A 273 -10.80 -10.20 -8.90
CA PRO A 273 -11.12 -8.78 -8.84
C PRO A 273 -10.49 -8.08 -10.04
N GLU A 274 -11.19 -7.12 -10.61
CA GLU A 274 -10.60 -6.23 -11.60
C GLU A 274 -9.34 -5.60 -10.99
N LYS A 275 -8.25 -5.53 -11.79
CA LYS A 275 -7.02 -4.87 -11.35
C LYS A 275 -7.37 -3.43 -10.98
N ALA A 276 -7.54 -3.17 -9.70
CA ALA A 276 -7.60 -1.80 -9.22
C ALA A 276 -6.26 -1.13 -9.57
N ALA A 277 -6.31 0.09 -10.12
CA ALA A 277 -5.14 0.95 -10.12
C ALA A 277 -4.59 0.98 -8.70
N LEU A 278 -3.26 0.99 -8.54
CA LEU A 278 -2.65 1.06 -7.21
C LEU A 278 -3.29 2.23 -6.46
N PRO A 279 -4.02 1.98 -5.37
CA PRO A 279 -4.67 3.07 -4.66
C PRO A 279 -3.60 3.91 -3.97
N TYR A 280 -3.78 5.23 -4.02
CA TYR A 280 -3.00 6.12 -3.16
C TYR A 280 -3.60 6.07 -1.76
N TYR A 281 -2.82 5.63 -0.81
CA TYR A 281 -3.24 5.57 0.60
C TYR A 281 -2.91 6.89 1.31
N PHE A 282 -3.89 7.39 2.06
CA PHE A 282 -3.70 8.52 2.96
C PHE A 282 -3.64 8.00 4.40
N PRO A 283 -2.44 7.91 4.99
CA PRO A 283 -2.31 7.47 6.36
C PRO A 283 -3.05 8.39 7.32
N ARG A 284 -3.86 7.80 8.20
CA ARG A 284 -4.59 8.52 9.24
C ARG A 284 -4.91 7.60 10.42
N ALA A 285 -5.11 8.20 11.58
CA ALA A 285 -5.62 7.45 12.72
C ALA A 285 -7.12 7.15 12.55
N PRO A 286 -7.63 6.03 13.07
CA PRO A 286 -9.07 5.81 13.21
C PRO A 286 -9.70 6.88 14.12
N GLU A 287 -10.93 7.31 13.81
CA GLU A 287 -11.65 8.28 14.64
C GLU A 287 -11.99 7.76 16.05
N LYS A 288 -12.15 6.44 16.17
CA LYS A 288 -12.50 5.77 17.42
C LYS A 288 -11.31 5.00 17.97
N ASN A 289 -11.21 4.93 19.29
CA ASN A 289 -10.26 4.03 19.92
C ASN A 289 -10.64 2.58 19.61
N VAL A 290 -9.70 1.85 19.01
CA VAL A 290 -9.88 0.44 18.64
C VAL A 290 -8.90 -0.43 19.40
N ASN A 291 -9.31 -1.68 19.62
CA ASN A 291 -8.48 -2.71 20.21
C ASN A 291 -8.64 -3.99 19.38
N GLY A 292 -7.60 -4.34 18.66
CA GLY A 292 -7.56 -5.51 17.79
C GLY A 292 -6.39 -6.44 18.12
N ARG A 293 -6.25 -7.47 17.29
CA ARG A 293 -5.18 -8.47 17.38
C ARG A 293 -4.64 -8.79 16.00
N VAL A 294 -3.36 -9.09 15.93
CA VAL A 294 -2.76 -9.71 14.76
C VAL A 294 -3.20 -11.17 14.71
N LEU A 295 -3.84 -11.62 13.63
CA LEU A 295 -4.41 -12.97 13.49
C LEU A 295 -3.48 -13.94 12.78
N ALA A 296 -2.89 -13.49 11.68
CA ALA A 296 -2.02 -14.31 10.85
C ALA A 296 -1.06 -13.41 10.05
N ALA A 297 0.08 -13.97 9.69
CA ALA A 297 0.99 -13.36 8.72
C ALA A 297 1.03 -14.21 7.44
N VAL A 298 1.42 -13.58 6.34
CA VAL A 298 1.67 -14.28 5.08
C VAL A 298 2.72 -15.37 5.30
N ASN A 299 2.50 -16.54 4.67
CA ASN A 299 3.40 -17.69 4.73
C ASN A 299 3.54 -18.38 6.09
N GLY A 300 2.61 -18.15 7.01
CA GLY A 300 2.58 -18.87 8.30
C GLY A 300 3.74 -18.53 9.23
N LEU A 301 4.40 -17.40 9.04
CA LEU A 301 5.45 -16.93 9.93
C LEU A 301 4.87 -16.65 11.32
N ARG A 302 5.67 -16.88 12.36
CA ARG A 302 5.29 -16.59 13.76
C ARG A 302 5.87 -15.26 14.24
N GLU A 303 6.99 -14.86 13.67
CA GLU A 303 7.71 -13.62 13.95
C GLU A 303 7.95 -12.89 12.64
N PHE A 304 7.64 -11.63 12.60
CA PHE A 304 7.70 -10.85 11.37
C PHE A 304 8.09 -9.39 11.65
N GLY A 305 8.62 -8.73 10.64
CA GLY A 305 9.13 -7.37 10.69
C GLY A 305 8.47 -6.46 9.64
N PRO A 306 9.10 -5.32 9.37
CA PRO A 306 8.63 -4.37 8.35
C PRO A 306 8.42 -5.04 6.98
N ASN A 307 7.54 -4.47 6.18
CA ASN A 307 7.14 -4.97 4.85
C ASN A 307 6.46 -6.35 4.86
N THR A 308 6.04 -6.86 6.02
CA THR A 308 5.24 -8.08 6.12
C THR A 308 3.76 -7.74 6.16
N ILE A 309 2.96 -8.51 5.41
CA ILE A 309 1.50 -8.39 5.41
C ILE A 309 0.90 -9.30 6.48
N VAL A 310 -0.03 -8.74 7.23
CA VAL A 310 -0.75 -9.42 8.29
C VAL A 310 -2.26 -9.26 8.13
N ALA A 311 -2.99 -10.29 8.56
CA ALA A 311 -4.43 -10.21 8.77
C ALA A 311 -4.68 -9.78 10.22
N ILE A 312 -5.61 -8.84 10.42
CA ILE A 312 -5.96 -8.29 11.74
C ILE A 312 -7.44 -8.49 12.06
N SER A 313 -7.78 -8.54 13.34
CA SER A 313 -9.15 -8.79 13.86
C SER A 313 -10.06 -7.55 13.82
N LEU A 314 -9.74 -6.56 13.01
CA LEU A 314 -10.50 -5.33 12.84
C LEU A 314 -10.95 -5.21 11.39
N GLY A 315 -12.21 -4.93 11.16
CA GLY A 315 -12.81 -4.81 9.84
C GLY A 315 -13.77 -3.63 9.73
N LYS A 316 -14.62 -3.65 8.71
CA LYS A 316 -15.69 -2.63 8.53
C LYS A 316 -16.60 -2.53 9.75
N ARG A 317 -16.86 -3.65 10.42
CA ARG A 317 -17.67 -3.72 11.64
C ARG A 317 -17.14 -2.81 12.75
N GLU A 318 -15.82 -2.69 12.87
CA GLU A 318 -15.13 -1.82 13.83
C GLU A 318 -14.84 -0.41 13.28
N GLY A 319 -15.31 -0.10 12.06
CA GLY A 319 -15.12 1.20 11.42
C GLY A 319 -13.75 1.36 10.77
N MET A 320 -13.10 0.27 10.40
CA MET A 320 -11.82 0.35 9.70
C MET A 320 -12.00 0.76 8.24
N GLU A 321 -11.04 1.56 7.78
CA GLU A 321 -10.92 2.04 6.40
C GLU A 321 -9.49 1.88 5.90
N GLU A 322 -9.33 1.89 4.59
CA GLU A 322 -8.02 1.87 3.95
C GLU A 322 -7.25 3.16 4.29
N GLY A 323 -5.97 3.01 4.61
CA GLY A 323 -5.12 4.11 5.10
C GLY A 323 -5.12 4.27 6.62
N HIS A 324 -5.99 3.58 7.38
CA HIS A 324 -5.90 3.62 8.85
C HIS A 324 -4.58 3.02 9.34
N VAL A 325 -3.94 3.74 10.25
CA VAL A 325 -2.69 3.34 10.90
C VAL A 325 -2.97 2.93 12.34
N LEU A 326 -2.36 1.82 12.79
CA LEU A 326 -2.49 1.33 14.16
C LEU A 326 -1.11 1.07 14.76
N ARG A 327 -0.99 1.27 16.06
CA ARG A 327 0.16 0.85 16.86
C ARG A 327 0.10 -0.63 17.16
N ILE A 328 1.24 -1.28 17.03
CA ILE A 328 1.41 -2.68 17.43
C ILE A 328 1.97 -2.66 18.86
N MET A 329 1.24 -3.30 19.77
CA MET A 329 1.57 -3.33 21.18
C MET A 329 1.85 -4.75 21.61
N ARG A 330 3.02 -5.00 22.14
CA ARG A 330 3.40 -6.31 22.68
C ARG A 330 3.02 -6.39 24.14
N HIS A 331 2.32 -7.46 24.49
CA HIS A 331 2.09 -7.79 25.88
C HIS A 331 3.35 -8.42 26.51
N VAL A 332 3.97 -7.71 27.45
CA VAL A 332 5.20 -8.16 28.09
C VAL A 332 4.93 -9.24 29.16
N GLY A 333 3.68 -9.35 29.61
CA GLY A 333 3.26 -10.35 30.59
C GLY A 333 3.29 -9.84 32.02
N GLU A 334 3.44 -10.80 32.96
CA GLU A 334 3.52 -10.51 34.39
C GLU A 334 4.91 -10.79 34.91
N SER A 335 5.37 -9.99 35.83
CA SER A 335 6.64 -10.15 36.52
C SER A 335 6.44 -10.24 38.04
N LYS A 336 7.34 -10.93 38.70
CA LYS A 336 7.32 -11.05 40.15
C LYS A 336 8.21 -9.96 40.75
N ASP A 337 7.62 -9.12 41.61
CA ASP A 337 8.37 -8.12 42.34
C ASP A 337 9.44 -8.80 43.23
N PRO A 338 10.72 -8.45 43.07
CA PRO A 338 11.80 -9.08 43.81
C PRO A 338 11.76 -8.79 45.34
N VAL A 339 11.09 -7.70 45.75
CA VAL A 339 10.99 -7.29 47.16
C VAL A 339 9.71 -7.81 47.79
N THR A 340 8.55 -7.49 47.22
CA THR A 340 7.24 -7.83 47.78
C THR A 340 6.79 -9.25 47.44
N LYS A 341 7.47 -9.90 46.49
CA LYS A 341 7.14 -11.25 45.94
C LYS A 341 5.74 -11.32 45.28
N ARG A 342 5.07 -10.19 45.10
CA ARG A 342 3.76 -10.13 44.42
C ARG A 342 3.94 -10.11 42.91
N MET A 343 2.99 -10.72 42.19
CA MET A 343 2.91 -10.61 40.74
C MET A 343 2.35 -9.23 40.39
N TYR A 344 2.93 -8.61 39.36
CA TYR A 344 2.44 -7.37 38.78
C TYR A 344 2.50 -7.46 37.26
N LYS A 345 1.53 -6.82 36.61
CA LYS A 345 1.45 -6.75 35.15
C LYS A 345 2.38 -5.68 34.64
N LEU A 346 3.24 -6.06 33.70
CA LEU A 346 4.06 -5.09 32.99
C LEU A 346 3.21 -4.31 31.97
N PRO A 347 3.52 -3.04 31.71
CA PRO A 347 2.84 -2.29 30.68
C PRO A 347 3.13 -2.88 29.31
N ASP A 348 2.14 -2.79 28.41
CA ASP A 348 2.33 -3.16 27.02
C ASP A 348 3.35 -2.21 26.37
N GLU A 349 4.29 -2.75 25.59
CA GLU A 349 5.32 -1.97 24.89
C GLU A 349 4.95 -1.80 23.40
N GLU A 350 5.13 -0.59 22.90
CA GLU A 350 4.99 -0.32 21.47
C GLU A 350 6.12 -1.01 20.70
N THR A 351 5.78 -1.81 19.72
CA THR A 351 6.74 -2.54 18.87
C THR A 351 6.80 -2.02 17.45
N GLY A 352 5.78 -1.30 16.98
CA GLY A 352 5.79 -0.75 15.64
C GLY A 352 4.43 -0.19 15.21
N LEU A 353 4.37 0.11 13.92
CA LEU A 353 3.19 0.65 13.24
C LEU A 353 2.79 -0.24 12.06
N LEU A 354 1.52 -0.37 11.83
CA LEU A 354 0.98 -0.98 10.61
C LEU A 354 -0.03 -0.05 9.95
N MET A 355 -0.22 -0.21 8.64
CA MET A 355 -1.22 0.52 7.87
C MET A 355 -2.15 -0.46 7.15
N ILE A 356 -3.44 -0.21 7.27
CA ILE A 356 -4.50 -1.00 6.62
C ILE A 356 -4.57 -0.60 5.15
N PHE A 357 -4.46 -1.57 4.23
CA PHE A 357 -4.57 -1.35 2.80
C PHE A 357 -5.76 -2.06 2.14
N ARG A 358 -6.44 -2.99 2.85
CA ARG A 358 -7.65 -3.66 2.36
C ARG A 358 -8.55 -4.05 3.52
N VAL A 359 -9.84 -3.75 3.42
CA VAL A 359 -10.81 -3.94 4.52
C VAL A 359 -11.93 -4.89 4.11
N PHE A 360 -12.19 -5.91 4.96
CA PHE A 360 -13.30 -6.85 4.88
C PHE A 360 -14.26 -6.61 6.04
N ASP A 361 -15.32 -7.41 6.15
CA ASP A 361 -16.35 -7.19 7.17
C ASP A 361 -15.83 -7.28 8.60
N LYS A 362 -15.03 -8.32 8.93
CA LYS A 362 -14.53 -8.60 10.29
C LYS A 362 -13.01 -8.60 10.41
N VAL A 363 -12.30 -8.54 9.31
CA VAL A 363 -10.85 -8.57 9.23
C VAL A 363 -10.36 -7.54 8.25
N SER A 364 -9.09 -7.17 8.35
CA SER A 364 -8.42 -6.34 7.34
C SER A 364 -7.02 -6.87 7.06
N TYR A 365 -6.48 -6.51 5.89
CA TYR A 365 -5.07 -6.69 5.59
C TYR A 365 -4.34 -5.40 5.91
N ALA A 366 -3.23 -5.56 6.60
CA ALA A 366 -2.35 -4.46 6.95
C ALA A 366 -0.90 -4.80 6.61
N LEU A 367 -0.15 -3.77 6.24
CA LEU A 367 1.29 -3.83 6.03
C LEU A 367 1.98 -3.30 7.29
N ILE A 368 2.93 -4.06 7.84
CA ILE A 368 3.79 -3.57 8.90
C ILE A 368 4.75 -2.55 8.29
N MET A 369 4.60 -1.29 8.71
CA MET A 369 5.34 -0.17 8.15
C MET A 369 6.68 0.02 8.85
N ASP A 370 6.66 -0.12 10.18
CA ASP A 370 7.82 0.00 11.04
C ASP A 370 7.72 -0.98 12.20
N ALA A 371 8.87 -1.54 12.61
CA ALA A 371 8.94 -2.42 13.77
C ALA A 371 10.33 -2.32 14.41
N THR A 372 10.37 -1.94 15.68
CA THR A 372 11.59 -1.89 16.47
C THR A 372 11.99 -3.25 17.04
N ARG A 373 11.04 -4.19 17.08
CA ARG A 373 11.20 -5.56 17.54
C ARG A 373 10.33 -6.49 16.68
N PRO A 374 10.60 -7.81 16.65
CA PRO A 374 9.73 -8.76 15.95
C PRO A 374 8.29 -8.69 16.45
N VAL A 375 7.35 -8.58 15.53
CA VAL A 375 5.90 -8.65 15.78
C VAL A 375 5.47 -10.10 15.80
N HIS A 376 4.49 -10.45 16.63
CA HIS A 376 3.99 -11.80 16.81
C HIS A 376 2.48 -11.89 16.53
N ILE A 377 2.04 -13.10 16.25
CA ILE A 377 0.61 -13.41 16.23
C ILE A 377 0.03 -13.11 17.63
N HIS A 378 -1.15 -12.49 17.65
CA HIS A 378 -1.89 -12.04 18.83
C HIS A 378 -1.35 -10.77 19.50
N ASP A 379 -0.30 -10.13 18.99
CA ASP A 379 0.06 -8.78 19.44
C ASP A 379 -1.15 -7.85 19.32
N ALA A 380 -1.29 -6.97 20.31
CA ALA A 380 -2.43 -6.07 20.39
C ALA A 380 -2.28 -4.90 19.40
N LEU A 381 -3.39 -4.44 18.88
CA LEU A 381 -3.46 -3.31 17.97
C LEU A 381 -4.29 -2.20 18.59
N ARG A 382 -3.76 -0.97 18.59
CA ARG A 382 -4.43 0.19 19.18
C ARG A 382 -4.35 1.39 18.25
N THR A 383 -5.27 2.32 18.45
CA THR A 383 -5.21 3.65 17.83
C THR A 383 -3.92 4.36 18.24
N PRO A 384 -3.20 5.03 17.30
CA PRO A 384 -1.96 5.76 17.58
C PRO A 384 -2.11 6.90 18.58
#